data_d6a0f545589978fb1b3dd72023a79a7f
#
_entry.id   d6a0f545589978fb1b3dd72023a79a7f
#
_cell.length_a   1.000
_cell.length_b   1.000
_cell.length_c   1.000
_cell.angle_alpha   90.00
_cell.angle_beta   90.00
_cell.angle_gamma   90.00
#
_symmetry.space_group_name_H-M   'P 1'
#
loop_
_entity.id
_entity.type
_entity.pdbx_description
1 polymer ?
#
loop_
_entity_poly.entity_id
_entity_poly.type
_entity_poly.pdbx_seq_one_letter_code
_entity_poly.pdbx_strand_id
1 'polypeptide(L)'
;MSTPQPPMPQAAVPDWQGGTAGSPYGGYTSPIPVVRTHLGHAIASEWTKIRSVRSTMWTLGVFLVLVVGIGLLVAALVEANASEGSLAGDNPLSFGVFGLLLGSICIITLGVLTTASEYGTGMIRTTMTACPSRSRVLAAKAIVFFAVAFSVTFVSVLLVALADVSILSGARSPSTQEWLKGTLGISLYVALLGLISLVLGSVIRHSAGAITIMIGLVLAPLVLALFMFTESLSGLRDALFNYSIPSQMSVFYTTSLTNDGPTGWDPLWIALGVTAAAFAGAVSLLQKRDV
;
A
#
# COMPACT_ATOMS: atom_id res chain seq x y z
N MET A 1 -23.91 -70.72 -4.93
CA MET A 1 -23.79 -70.78 -6.40
C MET A 1 -23.86 -69.31 -6.90
N SER A 2 -22.69 -68.71 -7.15
CA SER A 2 -22.59 -67.42 -7.70
C SER A 2 -22.55 -67.46 -9.23
N THR A 3 -23.50 -66.79 -9.87
CA THR A 3 -23.58 -66.73 -11.34
C THR A 3 -22.43 -65.80 -11.82
N PRO A 4 -21.69 -66.21 -12.89
CA PRO A 4 -20.65 -65.38 -13.49
C PRO A 4 -21.28 -64.16 -14.15
N GLN A 5 -20.71 -62.98 -13.84
CA GLN A 5 -21.08 -61.72 -14.46
C GLN A 5 -20.58 -61.70 -15.92
N PRO A 6 -21.39 -61.30 -16.89
CA PRO A 6 -20.95 -61.21 -18.27
C PRO A 6 -19.87 -60.12 -18.44
N PRO A 7 -18.89 -60.31 -19.35
CA PRO A 7 -17.84 -59.32 -19.58
C PRO A 7 -18.44 -58.01 -20.10
N MET A 8 -18.08 -56.89 -19.42
CA MET A 8 -18.45 -55.55 -19.90
C MET A 8 -17.77 -55.26 -21.24
N PRO A 9 -18.44 -54.64 -22.19
CA PRO A 9 -17.84 -54.19 -23.42
C PRO A 9 -16.69 -53.21 -23.10
N GLN A 10 -15.48 -53.52 -23.52
CA GLN A 10 -14.37 -52.55 -23.47
C GLN A 10 -14.74 -51.40 -24.40
N ALA A 11 -14.96 -50.21 -23.79
CA ALA A 11 -15.07 -48.98 -24.54
C ALA A 11 -13.75 -48.76 -25.31
N ALA A 12 -13.86 -48.62 -26.62
CA ALA A 12 -12.71 -48.30 -27.46
C ALA A 12 -12.06 -47.02 -26.96
N VAL A 13 -10.79 -47.10 -26.58
CA VAL A 13 -9.99 -45.93 -26.20
C VAL A 13 -9.85 -45.07 -27.45
N PRO A 14 -10.28 -43.81 -27.46
CA PRO A 14 -10.06 -42.94 -28.61
C PRO A 14 -8.56 -42.79 -28.86
N ASP A 15 -8.13 -43.18 -30.06
CA ASP A 15 -6.75 -43.03 -30.52
C ASP A 15 -6.47 -41.52 -30.78
N TRP A 16 -5.84 -40.87 -29.84
CA TRP A 16 -5.43 -39.47 -29.95
C TRP A 16 -4.05 -39.29 -30.60
N GLN A 17 -3.46 -40.41 -31.03
CA GLN A 17 -2.15 -40.40 -31.68
C GLN A 17 -2.27 -40.86 -33.14
N GLY A 18 -2.25 -39.90 -34.03
CA GLY A 18 -1.95 -40.20 -35.43
C GLY A 18 -3.04 -39.78 -36.41
N GLY A 19 -2.80 -38.78 -37.16
CA GLY A 19 -3.58 -38.59 -38.33
C GLY A 19 -3.58 -37.17 -38.88
N THR A 20 -2.54 -36.86 -39.59
CA THR A 20 -2.64 -36.00 -40.78
C THR A 20 -3.64 -36.63 -41.74
N ALA A 21 -4.89 -36.18 -41.72
CA ALA A 21 -5.79 -36.12 -42.86
C ALA A 21 -7.23 -35.85 -42.40
N GLY A 22 -7.71 -34.67 -42.70
CA GLY A 22 -9.14 -34.38 -42.91
C GLY A 22 -10.10 -34.78 -41.80
N SER A 23 -10.03 -34.13 -40.61
CA SER A 23 -11.15 -34.22 -39.66
C SER A 23 -12.38 -33.59 -40.30
N PRO A 24 -13.51 -34.33 -40.43
CA PRO A 24 -14.77 -33.77 -40.97
C PRO A 24 -15.43 -32.76 -40.00
N TYR A 25 -14.87 -32.58 -38.81
CA TYR A 25 -15.23 -31.51 -37.92
C TYR A 25 -14.36 -30.30 -38.27
N GLY A 26 -14.85 -29.46 -39.17
CA GLY A 26 -14.23 -28.15 -39.45
C GLY A 26 -13.88 -27.47 -38.12
N GLY A 27 -12.57 -27.24 -37.91
CA GLY A 27 -12.08 -26.67 -36.64
C GLY A 27 -12.88 -25.43 -36.29
N TYR A 28 -13.57 -25.44 -35.14
CA TYR A 28 -14.27 -24.28 -34.66
C TYR A 28 -13.25 -23.14 -34.46
N THR A 29 -13.27 -22.19 -35.36
CA THR A 29 -12.57 -20.92 -35.20
C THR A 29 -13.49 -19.97 -34.46
N SER A 30 -13.13 -19.60 -33.23
CA SER A 30 -13.89 -18.62 -32.47
C SER A 30 -14.04 -17.34 -33.28
N PRO A 31 -15.27 -16.82 -33.44
CA PRO A 31 -15.50 -15.52 -34.12
C PRO A 31 -14.95 -14.35 -33.29
N ILE A 32 -14.55 -14.59 -32.05
CA ILE A 32 -13.98 -13.56 -31.15
C ILE A 32 -12.49 -13.43 -31.46
N PRO A 33 -12.02 -12.27 -31.92
CA PRO A 33 -10.61 -12.05 -32.18
C PRO A 33 -9.79 -12.18 -30.90
N VAL A 34 -8.68 -12.90 -30.96
CA VAL A 34 -7.75 -13.02 -29.85
C VAL A 34 -7.03 -11.69 -29.66
N VAL A 35 -7.48 -10.90 -28.69
CA VAL A 35 -6.83 -9.64 -28.32
C VAL A 35 -5.65 -9.93 -27.39
N ARG A 36 -4.45 -9.56 -27.79
CA ARG A 36 -3.27 -9.66 -26.91
C ARG A 36 -3.43 -8.71 -25.72
N THR A 37 -3.40 -9.26 -24.51
CA THR A 37 -3.47 -8.45 -23.29
C THR A 37 -2.20 -7.60 -23.15
N HIS A 38 -2.36 -6.31 -22.91
CA HIS A 38 -1.26 -5.38 -22.61
C HIS A 38 -1.48 -4.72 -21.23
N LEU A 39 -0.47 -3.98 -20.76
CA LEU A 39 -0.48 -3.36 -19.42
C LEU A 39 -1.71 -2.47 -19.20
N GLY A 40 -2.16 -1.74 -20.24
CA GLY A 40 -3.34 -0.88 -20.14
C GLY A 40 -4.63 -1.63 -19.79
N HIS A 41 -4.85 -2.82 -20.35
CA HIS A 41 -6.00 -3.67 -19.99
C HIS A 41 -5.93 -4.14 -18.53
N ALA A 42 -4.73 -4.49 -18.05
CA ALA A 42 -4.51 -4.86 -16.64
C ALA A 42 -4.78 -3.68 -15.70
N ILE A 43 -4.30 -2.47 -16.04
CA ILE A 43 -4.57 -1.24 -15.28
C ILE A 43 -6.08 -0.94 -15.23
N ALA A 44 -6.77 -1.00 -16.36
CA ALA A 44 -8.22 -0.77 -16.41
C ALA A 44 -9.00 -1.77 -15.56
N SER A 45 -8.58 -3.04 -15.56
CA SER A 45 -9.15 -4.09 -14.71
C SER A 45 -8.94 -3.79 -13.21
N GLU A 46 -7.72 -3.44 -12.81
CA GLU A 46 -7.43 -3.11 -11.41
C GLU A 46 -8.14 -1.84 -10.94
N TRP A 47 -8.25 -0.83 -11.80
CA TRP A 47 -9.05 0.36 -11.52
C TRP A 47 -10.52 0.03 -11.24
N THR A 48 -11.10 -0.82 -12.09
CA THR A 48 -12.50 -1.27 -11.91
C THR A 48 -12.67 -2.03 -10.58
N LYS A 49 -11.71 -2.90 -10.22
CA LYS A 49 -11.73 -3.61 -8.92
C LYS A 49 -11.74 -2.64 -7.75
N ILE A 50 -10.81 -1.66 -7.71
CA ILE A 50 -10.74 -0.69 -6.61
C ILE A 50 -12.08 0.06 -6.44
N ARG A 51 -12.71 0.46 -7.52
CA ARG A 51 -13.98 1.20 -7.47
C ARG A 51 -15.20 0.33 -7.11
N SER A 52 -15.18 -0.95 -7.43
CA SER A 52 -16.33 -1.84 -7.22
C SER A 52 -16.32 -2.52 -5.85
N VAL A 53 -15.17 -2.66 -5.20
CA VAL A 53 -15.05 -3.33 -3.91
C VAL A 53 -15.46 -2.39 -2.77
N ARG A 54 -16.57 -2.72 -2.10
CA ARG A 54 -17.13 -1.91 -1.00
C ARG A 54 -16.14 -1.71 0.15
N SER A 55 -15.36 -2.74 0.51
CA SER A 55 -14.37 -2.63 1.59
C SER A 55 -13.31 -1.57 1.29
N THR A 56 -12.87 -1.44 0.03
CA THR A 56 -11.93 -0.40 -0.40
C THR A 56 -12.50 1.00 -0.16
N MET A 57 -13.75 1.23 -0.58
CA MET A 57 -14.42 2.52 -0.40
C MET A 57 -14.60 2.86 1.08
N TRP A 58 -14.99 1.88 1.92
CA TRP A 58 -15.11 2.08 3.36
C TRP A 58 -13.76 2.40 4.01
N THR A 59 -12.69 1.67 3.65
CA THR A 59 -11.34 1.93 4.19
C THR A 59 -10.84 3.32 3.80
N LEU A 60 -11.06 3.76 2.56
CA LEU A 60 -10.73 5.11 2.14
C LEU A 60 -11.59 6.16 2.83
N GLY A 61 -12.87 5.88 3.08
CA GLY A 61 -13.75 6.75 3.86
C GLY A 61 -13.28 6.89 5.31
N VAL A 62 -12.91 5.80 5.97
CA VAL A 62 -12.34 5.82 7.33
C VAL A 62 -11.00 6.57 7.33
N PHE A 63 -10.14 6.35 6.34
CA PHE A 63 -8.90 7.11 6.17
C PHE A 63 -9.17 8.64 6.15
N LEU A 64 -10.11 9.08 5.31
CA LEU A 64 -10.50 10.49 5.22
C LEU A 64 -10.97 11.04 6.58
N VAL A 65 -11.86 10.31 7.25
CA VAL A 65 -12.39 10.71 8.57
C VAL A 65 -11.26 10.82 9.60
N LEU A 66 -10.33 9.88 9.62
CA LEU A 66 -9.19 9.92 10.55
C LEU A 66 -8.26 11.07 10.25
N VAL A 67 -7.84 11.25 8.99
CA VAL A 67 -6.88 12.31 8.64
C VAL A 67 -7.49 13.69 8.85
N VAL A 68 -8.66 13.92 8.28
CA VAL A 68 -9.31 15.25 8.35
C VAL A 68 -9.90 15.49 9.73
N GLY A 69 -10.63 14.50 10.29
CA GLY A 69 -11.28 14.67 11.60
C GLY A 69 -10.29 14.87 12.74
N ILE A 70 -9.24 14.04 12.81
CA ILE A 70 -8.22 14.17 13.87
C ILE A 70 -7.34 15.38 13.61
N GLY A 71 -6.94 15.67 12.35
CA GLY A 71 -6.16 16.87 12.02
C GLY A 71 -6.86 18.12 12.48
N LEU A 72 -8.11 18.32 12.09
CA LEU A 72 -8.91 19.48 12.52
C LEU A 72 -9.17 19.52 14.02
N LEU A 73 -9.42 18.36 14.65
CA LEU A 73 -9.59 18.29 16.10
C LEU A 73 -8.34 18.76 16.85
N VAL A 74 -7.15 18.30 16.42
CA VAL A 74 -5.88 18.69 17.04
C VAL A 74 -5.65 20.19 16.85
N ALA A 75 -5.83 20.73 15.65
CA ALA A 75 -5.69 22.16 15.40
C ALA A 75 -6.64 23.00 16.26
N ALA A 76 -7.91 22.61 16.36
CA ALA A 76 -8.90 23.29 17.20
C ALA A 76 -8.56 23.22 18.69
N LEU A 77 -8.08 22.09 19.20
CA LEU A 77 -7.65 21.94 20.59
C LEU A 77 -6.40 22.76 20.88
N VAL A 78 -5.45 22.81 19.96
CA VAL A 78 -4.23 23.62 20.10
C VAL A 78 -4.59 25.10 20.15
N GLU A 79 -5.39 25.60 19.22
CA GLU A 79 -5.84 27.01 19.21
C GLU A 79 -6.63 27.39 20.48
N ALA A 80 -7.55 26.51 20.92
CA ALA A 80 -8.35 26.73 22.11
C ALA A 80 -7.54 26.80 23.43
N ASN A 81 -6.35 26.17 23.47
CA ASN A 81 -5.47 26.18 24.63
C ASN A 81 -4.21 27.02 24.44
N ALA A 82 -4.08 27.71 23.30
CA ALA A 82 -2.94 28.54 23.03
C ALA A 82 -3.02 29.84 23.88
N SER A 83 -1.91 30.20 24.50
CA SER A 83 -1.72 31.53 25.09
C SER A 83 -1.14 32.48 24.04
N GLU A 84 -1.31 33.79 24.26
CA GLU A 84 -0.77 34.79 23.33
C GLU A 84 0.72 34.60 23.05
N GLY A 85 1.04 34.43 21.76
CA GLY A 85 2.41 34.22 21.27
C GLY A 85 2.98 32.80 21.42
N SER A 86 2.26 31.85 22.03
CA SER A 86 2.77 30.47 22.23
C SER A 86 3.02 29.74 20.92
N LEU A 87 2.27 30.07 19.86
CA LEU A 87 2.36 29.40 18.54
C LEU A 87 3.27 30.12 17.55
N ALA A 88 3.85 31.29 17.91
CA ALA A 88 4.56 32.15 16.95
C ALA A 88 5.74 31.49 16.22
N GLY A 89 6.36 30.48 16.83
CA GLY A 89 7.46 29.70 16.24
C GLY A 89 7.03 28.41 15.53
N ASP A 90 5.80 27.97 15.73
CA ASP A 90 5.36 26.64 15.28
C ASP A 90 4.93 26.64 13.80
N ASN A 91 5.19 25.52 13.14
CA ASN A 91 4.69 25.26 11.81
C ASN A 91 3.26 24.70 11.90
N PRO A 92 2.23 25.44 11.44
CA PRO A 92 0.84 24.98 11.56
C PRO A 92 0.58 23.64 10.85
N LEU A 93 1.34 23.32 9.81
CA LEU A 93 1.19 22.07 9.08
C LEU A 93 1.53 20.81 9.92
N SER A 94 2.30 20.99 11.01
CA SER A 94 2.76 19.85 11.84
C SER A 94 1.64 19.17 12.63
N PHE A 95 0.55 19.87 12.90
CA PHE A 95 -0.54 19.33 13.71
C PHE A 95 -1.37 18.27 12.98
N GLY A 96 -1.41 18.30 11.65
CA GLY A 96 -2.04 17.27 10.83
C GLY A 96 -1.36 15.90 10.87
N VAL A 97 -0.10 15.79 11.36
CA VAL A 97 0.65 14.53 11.41
C VAL A 97 -0.06 13.44 12.22
N PHE A 98 -0.74 13.79 13.31
CA PHE A 98 -1.41 12.81 14.17
C PHE A 98 -2.55 12.07 13.46
N GLY A 99 -3.37 12.80 12.71
CA GLY A 99 -4.41 12.21 11.88
C GLY A 99 -3.83 11.31 10.79
N LEU A 100 -2.74 11.75 10.17
CA LEU A 100 -2.08 11.01 9.11
C LEU A 100 -1.38 9.74 9.61
N LEU A 101 -0.79 9.75 10.81
CA LEU A 101 -0.21 8.56 11.44
C LEU A 101 -1.26 7.45 11.61
N LEU A 102 -2.43 7.80 12.14
CA LEU A 102 -3.52 6.84 12.29
C LEU A 102 -4.12 6.44 10.93
N GLY A 103 -4.29 7.41 10.02
CA GLY A 103 -4.75 7.16 8.67
C GLY A 103 -3.81 6.24 7.86
N SER A 104 -2.50 6.35 8.07
CA SER A 104 -1.53 5.50 7.36
C SER A 104 -1.78 4.00 7.55
N ILE A 105 -2.33 3.60 8.69
CA ILE A 105 -2.72 2.21 8.96
C ILE A 105 -3.80 1.74 7.97
N CYS A 106 -4.73 2.62 7.59
CA CYS A 106 -5.75 2.31 6.57
C CYS A 106 -5.11 2.08 5.19
N ILE A 107 -4.15 2.92 4.79
CA ILE A 107 -3.44 2.77 3.51
C ILE A 107 -2.59 1.49 3.50
N ILE A 108 -1.90 1.19 4.59
CA ILE A 108 -1.13 -0.05 4.78
C ILE A 108 -2.05 -1.28 4.66
N THR A 109 -3.16 -1.28 5.38
CA THR A 109 -4.15 -2.37 5.35
C THR A 109 -4.73 -2.54 3.95
N LEU A 110 -5.08 -1.45 3.28
CA LEU A 110 -5.60 -1.47 1.91
C LEU A 110 -4.56 -2.04 0.93
N GLY A 111 -3.28 -1.65 1.06
CA GLY A 111 -2.19 -2.18 0.26
C GLY A 111 -2.08 -3.70 0.38
N VAL A 112 -2.05 -4.23 1.60
CA VAL A 112 -2.04 -5.69 1.83
C VAL A 112 -3.27 -6.36 1.22
N LEU A 113 -4.47 -5.82 1.47
CA LEU A 113 -5.72 -6.42 1.01
C LEU A 113 -5.84 -6.43 -0.52
N THR A 114 -5.27 -5.44 -1.21
CA THR A 114 -5.28 -5.37 -2.69
C THR A 114 -4.66 -6.62 -3.34
N THR A 115 -3.70 -7.26 -2.68
CA THR A 115 -3.05 -8.47 -3.18
C THR A 115 -3.43 -9.73 -2.41
N ALA A 116 -3.33 -9.71 -1.08
CA ALA A 116 -3.52 -10.89 -0.24
C ALA A 116 -4.96 -11.44 -0.30
N SER A 117 -5.97 -10.60 -0.46
CA SER A 117 -7.36 -11.03 -0.57
C SER A 117 -7.64 -11.87 -1.82
N GLU A 118 -6.94 -11.63 -2.92
CA GLU A 118 -7.10 -12.43 -4.14
C GLU A 118 -6.56 -13.86 -3.97
N TYR A 119 -5.53 -14.03 -3.14
CA TYR A 119 -5.05 -15.37 -2.79
C TYR A 119 -6.06 -16.08 -1.86
N GLY A 120 -6.60 -15.38 -0.87
CA GLY A 120 -7.58 -15.93 0.07
C GLY A 120 -8.90 -16.33 -0.59
N THR A 121 -9.35 -15.60 -1.62
CA THR A 121 -10.60 -15.88 -2.35
C THR A 121 -10.40 -16.79 -3.58
N GLY A 122 -9.15 -17.11 -3.93
CA GLY A 122 -8.84 -17.85 -5.17
C GLY A 122 -8.97 -17.04 -6.47
N MET A 123 -9.34 -15.77 -6.39
CA MET A 123 -9.44 -14.87 -7.57
C MET A 123 -8.13 -14.72 -8.34
N ILE A 124 -6.99 -14.97 -7.69
CA ILE A 124 -5.69 -14.91 -8.35
C ILE A 124 -5.63 -15.85 -9.58
N ARG A 125 -6.29 -17.01 -9.54
CA ARG A 125 -6.33 -17.97 -10.65
C ARG A 125 -7.02 -17.38 -11.88
N THR A 126 -8.17 -16.74 -11.71
CA THR A 126 -8.89 -16.07 -12.81
C THR A 126 -8.11 -14.89 -13.36
N THR A 127 -7.44 -14.11 -12.48
CA THR A 127 -6.56 -13.02 -12.90
C THR A 127 -5.39 -13.52 -13.74
N MET A 128 -4.74 -14.64 -13.34
CA MET A 128 -3.62 -15.24 -14.08
C MET A 128 -4.05 -15.91 -15.38
N THR A 129 -5.27 -16.42 -15.47
CA THR A 129 -5.83 -16.95 -16.72
C THR A 129 -6.07 -15.81 -17.73
N ALA A 130 -6.58 -14.68 -17.28
CA ALA A 130 -6.80 -13.51 -18.12
C ALA A 130 -5.50 -12.79 -18.52
N CYS A 131 -4.49 -12.76 -17.62
CA CYS A 131 -3.19 -12.14 -17.86
C CYS A 131 -2.07 -13.02 -17.29
N PRO A 132 -1.45 -13.90 -18.10
CA PRO A 132 -0.46 -14.88 -17.62
C PRO A 132 0.84 -14.26 -17.07
N SER A 133 1.12 -13.00 -17.39
CA SER A 133 2.33 -12.32 -16.94
C SER A 133 2.17 -11.79 -15.50
N ARG A 134 2.74 -12.50 -14.52
CA ARG A 134 2.69 -12.17 -13.08
C ARG A 134 3.25 -10.80 -12.77
N SER A 135 4.37 -10.44 -13.40
CA SER A 135 5.00 -9.12 -13.23
C SER A 135 4.11 -7.98 -13.74
N ARG A 136 3.38 -8.22 -14.86
CA ARG A 136 2.45 -7.24 -15.42
C ARG A 136 1.25 -7.01 -14.49
N VAL A 137 0.71 -8.07 -13.92
CA VAL A 137 -0.40 -7.97 -12.94
C VAL A 137 0.05 -7.21 -11.70
N LEU A 138 1.21 -7.57 -11.12
CA LEU A 138 1.75 -6.86 -9.95
C LEU A 138 2.04 -5.38 -10.26
N ALA A 139 2.61 -5.08 -11.42
CA ALA A 139 2.87 -3.71 -11.84
C ALA A 139 1.57 -2.90 -12.03
N ALA A 140 0.54 -3.49 -12.66
CA ALA A 140 -0.75 -2.84 -12.81
C ALA A 140 -1.39 -2.52 -11.45
N LYS A 141 -1.38 -3.48 -10.51
CA LYS A 141 -1.85 -3.27 -9.14
C LYS A 141 -1.10 -2.15 -8.44
N ALA A 142 0.24 -2.17 -8.53
CA ALA A 142 1.09 -1.16 -7.92
C ALA A 142 0.80 0.24 -8.46
N ILE A 143 0.67 0.40 -9.78
CA ILE A 143 0.40 1.69 -10.43
C ILE A 143 -0.97 2.24 -9.98
N VAL A 144 -2.02 1.42 -10.06
CA VAL A 144 -3.37 1.87 -9.72
C VAL A 144 -3.48 2.17 -8.22
N PHE A 145 -2.95 1.30 -7.37
CA PHE A 145 -2.95 1.50 -5.94
C PHE A 145 -2.18 2.75 -5.54
N PHE A 146 -0.97 2.95 -6.09
CA PHE A 146 -0.16 4.14 -5.82
C PHE A 146 -0.89 5.42 -6.21
N ALA A 147 -1.48 5.45 -7.41
CA ALA A 147 -2.23 6.62 -7.88
C ALA A 147 -3.41 6.96 -6.94
N VAL A 148 -4.16 5.95 -6.49
CA VAL A 148 -5.28 6.13 -5.55
C VAL A 148 -4.78 6.57 -4.17
N ALA A 149 -3.82 5.86 -3.59
CA ALA A 149 -3.27 6.16 -2.28
C ALA A 149 -2.66 7.56 -2.23
N PHE A 150 -1.85 7.90 -3.24
CA PHE A 150 -1.28 9.24 -3.37
C PHE A 150 -2.35 10.32 -3.50
N SER A 151 -3.30 10.17 -4.42
CA SER A 151 -4.32 11.20 -4.67
C SER A 151 -5.19 11.45 -3.44
N VAL A 152 -5.66 10.38 -2.77
CA VAL A 152 -6.51 10.49 -1.59
C VAL A 152 -5.73 11.09 -0.42
N THR A 153 -4.48 10.67 -0.20
CA THR A 153 -3.62 11.23 0.86
C THR A 153 -3.31 12.70 0.57
N PHE A 154 -2.93 13.04 -0.66
CA PHE A 154 -2.60 14.41 -1.04
C PHE A 154 -3.77 15.36 -0.84
N VAL A 155 -4.96 14.97 -1.29
CA VAL A 155 -6.17 15.80 -1.10
C VAL A 155 -6.51 15.96 0.37
N SER A 156 -6.44 14.87 1.15
CA SER A 156 -6.75 14.92 2.59
C SER A 156 -5.78 15.81 3.36
N VAL A 157 -4.48 15.63 3.12
CA VAL A 157 -3.42 16.41 3.78
C VAL A 157 -3.48 17.88 3.36
N LEU A 158 -3.76 18.15 2.07
CA LEU A 158 -3.92 19.54 1.60
C LEU A 158 -5.11 20.24 2.27
N LEU A 159 -6.24 19.54 2.42
CA LEU A 159 -7.41 20.08 3.12
C LEU A 159 -7.09 20.40 4.60
N VAL A 160 -6.42 19.48 5.30
CA VAL A 160 -6.00 19.71 6.69
C VAL A 160 -5.01 20.85 6.76
N ALA A 161 -4.00 20.90 5.91
CA ALA A 161 -2.98 21.95 5.89
C ALA A 161 -3.58 23.35 5.67
N LEU A 162 -4.54 23.48 4.74
CA LEU A 162 -5.25 24.74 4.50
C LEU A 162 -6.10 25.14 5.70
N ALA A 163 -6.75 24.18 6.35
CA ALA A 163 -7.55 24.44 7.55
C ALA A 163 -6.66 24.81 8.74
N ASP A 164 -5.56 24.11 8.97
CA ASP A 164 -4.63 24.39 10.07
C ASP A 164 -4.07 25.83 9.97
N VAL A 165 -3.66 26.26 8.78
CA VAL A 165 -3.20 27.63 8.54
C VAL A 165 -4.31 28.67 8.80
N SER A 166 -5.56 28.32 8.57
CA SER A 166 -6.70 29.24 8.81
C SER A 166 -7.17 29.26 10.27
N ILE A 167 -7.04 28.14 10.98
CA ILE A 167 -7.45 28.01 12.39
C ILE A 167 -6.39 28.59 13.33
N LEU A 168 -5.12 28.23 13.11
CA LEU A 168 -4.00 28.60 13.99
C LEU A 168 -3.51 30.03 13.69
N SER A 169 -4.27 31.01 14.13
CA SER A 169 -4.05 32.42 13.81
C SER A 169 -2.76 33.00 14.40
N GLY A 170 -2.22 32.36 15.47
CA GLY A 170 -0.96 32.78 16.13
C GLY A 170 0.29 32.14 15.56
N ALA A 171 0.17 31.17 14.65
CA ALA A 171 1.30 30.45 14.09
C ALA A 171 2.00 31.21 12.94
N ARG A 172 3.29 30.92 12.71
CA ARG A 172 4.00 31.51 11.58
C ARG A 172 3.50 31.01 10.24
N SER A 173 3.64 31.84 9.21
CA SER A 173 3.32 31.40 7.85
C SER A 173 4.32 30.34 7.36
N PRO A 174 3.86 29.17 6.86
CA PRO A 174 4.74 28.14 6.34
C PRO A 174 5.48 28.61 5.08
N SER A 175 6.75 28.23 4.95
CA SER A 175 7.53 28.47 3.74
C SER A 175 7.06 27.56 2.58
N THR A 176 7.41 27.93 1.34
CA THR A 176 7.12 27.10 0.15
C THR A 176 7.68 25.69 0.29
N GLN A 177 8.86 25.55 0.89
CA GLN A 177 9.49 24.24 1.09
C GLN A 177 8.71 23.39 2.11
N GLU A 178 8.19 23.99 3.17
CA GLU A 178 7.34 23.30 4.15
C GLU A 178 6.01 22.86 3.54
N TRP A 179 5.40 23.70 2.70
CA TRP A 179 4.23 23.31 1.93
C TRP A 179 4.52 22.10 1.04
N LEU A 180 5.61 22.12 0.27
CA LEU A 180 5.96 21.00 -0.60
C LEU A 180 6.24 19.72 0.18
N LYS A 181 6.99 19.79 1.28
CA LYS A 181 7.28 18.64 2.13
C LYS A 181 6.03 18.13 2.83
N GLY A 182 5.31 19.04 3.51
CA GLY A 182 4.15 18.72 4.34
C GLY A 182 2.89 18.32 3.55
N THR A 183 2.86 18.50 2.23
CA THR A 183 1.75 18.01 1.38
C THR A 183 2.21 16.95 0.39
N LEU A 184 3.02 17.33 -0.61
CA LEU A 184 3.47 16.42 -1.66
C LEU A 184 4.41 15.34 -1.09
N GLY A 185 5.42 15.72 -0.31
CA GLY A 185 6.43 14.80 0.23
C GLY A 185 5.82 13.72 1.09
N ILE A 186 5.02 14.11 2.08
CA ILE A 186 4.38 13.15 2.99
C ILE A 186 3.36 12.25 2.28
N SER A 187 2.64 12.77 1.26
CA SER A 187 1.68 11.98 0.50
C SER A 187 2.37 10.92 -0.36
N LEU A 188 3.51 11.26 -0.97
CA LEU A 188 4.36 10.29 -1.66
C LEU A 188 4.90 9.22 -0.69
N TYR A 189 5.36 9.65 0.49
CA TYR A 189 5.86 8.73 1.50
C TYR A 189 4.81 7.72 1.95
N VAL A 190 3.59 8.16 2.28
CA VAL A 190 2.47 7.29 2.67
C VAL A 190 2.06 6.36 1.53
N ALA A 191 2.05 6.84 0.28
CA ALA A 191 1.76 6.01 -0.88
C ALA A 191 2.84 4.92 -1.10
N LEU A 192 4.13 5.24 -0.86
CA LEU A 192 5.22 4.26 -0.88
C LEU A 192 5.11 3.23 0.23
N LEU A 193 4.74 3.62 1.46
CA LEU A 193 4.43 2.68 2.55
C LEU A 193 3.31 1.73 2.15
N GLY A 194 2.26 2.25 1.51
CA GLY A 194 1.19 1.44 0.96
C GLY A 194 1.68 0.47 -0.12
N LEU A 195 2.62 0.87 -0.99
CA LEU A 195 3.24 -0.04 -1.98
C LEU A 195 4.06 -1.15 -1.31
N ILE A 196 4.83 -0.83 -0.27
CA ILE A 196 5.57 -1.85 0.49
C ILE A 196 4.60 -2.87 1.06
N SER A 197 3.47 -2.43 1.63
CA SER A 197 2.45 -3.31 2.18
C SER A 197 1.73 -4.15 1.11
N LEU A 198 1.47 -3.60 -0.08
CA LEU A 198 0.95 -4.32 -1.24
C LEU A 198 1.91 -5.45 -1.68
N VAL A 199 3.19 -5.13 -1.78
CA VAL A 199 4.25 -6.09 -2.13
C VAL A 199 4.34 -7.19 -1.08
N LEU A 200 4.34 -6.83 0.21
CA LEU A 200 4.38 -7.77 1.32
C LEU A 200 3.17 -8.71 1.29
N GLY A 201 1.98 -8.18 1.01
CA GLY A 201 0.76 -8.96 0.82
C GLY A 201 0.88 -10.00 -0.30
N SER A 202 1.54 -9.65 -1.41
CA SER A 202 1.77 -10.55 -2.55
C SER A 202 2.74 -11.70 -2.24
N VAL A 203 3.71 -11.47 -1.34
CA VAL A 203 4.71 -12.45 -0.93
C VAL A 203 4.17 -13.41 0.13
N ILE A 204 3.49 -12.87 1.15
CA ILE A 204 2.96 -13.63 2.31
C ILE A 204 1.69 -14.40 1.92
N ARG A 205 0.87 -13.86 1.01
CA ARG A 205 -0.38 -14.49 0.51
C ARG A 205 -1.43 -14.74 1.61
N HIS A 206 -1.25 -14.15 2.78
CA HIS A 206 -2.16 -14.25 3.93
C HIS A 206 -2.41 -12.85 4.49
N SER A 207 -3.65 -12.38 4.43
CA SER A 207 -3.98 -10.98 4.73
C SER A 207 -3.70 -10.60 6.17
N ALA A 208 -4.16 -11.39 7.14
CA ALA A 208 -3.95 -11.06 8.56
C ALA A 208 -2.46 -11.06 8.92
N GLY A 209 -1.69 -12.07 8.46
CA GLY A 209 -0.25 -12.15 8.71
C GLY A 209 0.53 -10.97 8.10
N ALA A 210 0.21 -10.58 6.87
CA ALA A 210 0.87 -9.46 6.20
C ALA A 210 0.55 -8.11 6.87
N ILE A 211 -0.71 -7.91 7.30
CA ILE A 211 -1.12 -6.71 8.06
C ILE A 211 -0.37 -6.65 9.39
N THR A 212 -0.34 -7.76 10.15
CA THR A 212 0.35 -7.82 11.45
C THR A 212 1.84 -7.52 11.32
N ILE A 213 2.52 -8.11 10.34
CA ILE A 213 3.94 -7.86 10.09
C ILE A 213 4.15 -6.39 9.72
N MET A 214 3.30 -5.82 8.86
CA MET A 214 3.46 -4.44 8.42
C MET A 214 3.23 -3.45 9.56
N ILE A 215 2.20 -3.66 10.39
CA ILE A 215 1.96 -2.85 11.60
C ILE A 215 3.13 -3.00 12.58
N GLY A 216 3.65 -4.23 12.75
CA GLY A 216 4.85 -4.48 13.54
C GLY A 216 6.06 -3.68 13.04
N LEU A 217 6.31 -3.66 11.75
CA LEU A 217 7.40 -2.87 11.14
C LEU A 217 7.23 -1.36 11.38
N VAL A 218 6.00 -0.87 11.39
CA VAL A 218 5.70 0.55 11.66
C VAL A 218 5.92 0.92 13.11
N LEU A 219 5.44 0.10 14.04
CA LEU A 219 5.39 0.46 15.46
C LEU A 219 6.56 -0.10 16.28
N ALA A 220 7.05 -1.30 15.95
CA ALA A 220 8.05 -1.97 16.78
C ALA A 220 9.34 -1.15 16.97
N PRO A 221 9.93 -0.49 15.96
CA PRO A 221 11.15 0.29 16.16
C PRO A 221 10.95 1.40 17.21
N LEU A 222 9.84 2.14 17.13
CA LEU A 222 9.51 3.20 18.08
C LEU A 222 9.27 2.63 19.49
N VAL A 223 8.45 1.57 19.59
CA VAL A 223 8.12 0.95 20.87
C VAL A 223 9.37 0.37 21.54
N LEU A 224 10.22 -0.33 20.79
CA LEU A 224 11.47 -0.87 21.32
C LEU A 224 12.39 0.24 21.81
N ALA A 225 12.53 1.34 21.06
CA ALA A 225 13.34 2.48 21.46
C ALA A 225 12.88 3.09 22.80
N LEU A 226 11.56 3.16 23.03
CA LEU A 226 10.98 3.70 24.27
C LEU A 226 11.28 2.85 25.52
N PHE A 227 11.57 1.56 25.36
CA PHE A 227 11.92 0.66 26.49
C PHE A 227 13.42 0.47 26.68
N MET A 228 14.28 1.10 25.88
CA MET A 228 15.74 1.00 25.98
C MET A 228 16.30 2.13 26.85
N PHE A 229 16.42 1.87 28.17
CA PHE A 229 16.90 2.86 29.15
C PHE A 229 18.39 2.79 29.44
N THR A 230 19.10 1.79 28.92
CA THR A 230 20.52 1.54 29.22
C THR A 230 21.43 2.38 28.33
N GLU A 231 22.40 3.08 28.89
CA GLU A 231 23.38 3.90 28.14
C GLU A 231 24.18 3.11 27.10
N SER A 232 24.51 1.87 27.39
CA SER A 232 25.22 1.01 26.43
C SER A 232 24.43 0.71 25.13
N LEU A 233 23.13 0.92 25.15
CA LEU A 233 22.24 0.73 24.00
C LEU A 233 21.76 2.06 23.38
N SER A 234 22.30 3.20 23.82
CA SER A 234 21.86 4.52 23.35
C SER A 234 21.94 4.66 21.83
N GLY A 235 23.03 4.22 21.20
CA GLY A 235 23.17 4.29 19.74
C GLY A 235 22.12 3.46 18.99
N LEU A 236 21.76 2.27 19.51
CA LEU A 236 20.70 1.45 18.93
C LEU A 236 19.31 2.07 19.15
N ARG A 237 19.08 2.58 20.37
CA ARG A 237 17.84 3.29 20.70
C ARG A 237 17.62 4.48 19.76
N ASP A 238 18.64 5.30 19.58
CA ASP A 238 18.56 6.51 18.76
C ASP A 238 18.39 6.16 17.27
N ALA A 239 19.03 5.11 16.79
CA ALA A 239 18.81 4.59 15.46
C ALA A 239 17.35 4.09 15.27
N LEU A 240 16.82 3.27 16.19
CA LEU A 240 15.45 2.77 16.13
C LEU A 240 14.43 3.92 16.19
N PHE A 241 14.68 4.92 17.02
CA PHE A 241 13.82 6.09 17.12
C PHE A 241 13.83 6.90 15.81
N ASN A 242 15.02 7.27 15.33
CA ASN A 242 15.20 8.14 14.17
C ASN A 242 14.68 7.52 12.87
N TYR A 243 14.87 6.21 12.69
CA TYR A 243 14.43 5.47 11.50
C TYR A 243 13.05 4.83 11.66
N SER A 244 12.34 5.05 12.78
CA SER A 244 10.95 4.66 12.91
C SER A 244 10.07 5.42 11.92
N ILE A 245 9.04 4.76 11.41
CA ILE A 245 8.12 5.39 10.42
C ILE A 245 7.45 6.65 10.99
N PRO A 246 6.95 6.67 12.26
CA PRO A 246 6.42 7.90 12.84
C PRO A 246 7.42 9.06 12.89
N SER A 247 8.69 8.79 13.25
CA SER A 247 9.73 9.83 13.25
C SER A 247 10.04 10.33 11.85
N GLN A 248 10.16 9.44 10.87
CA GLN A 248 10.37 9.81 9.47
C GLN A 248 9.21 10.65 8.91
N MET A 249 7.96 10.36 9.29
CA MET A 249 6.81 11.19 8.91
C MET A 249 6.89 12.60 9.51
N SER A 250 7.35 12.73 10.75
CA SER A 250 7.49 14.03 11.41
C SER A 250 8.54 14.93 10.74
N VAL A 251 9.58 14.36 10.12
CA VAL A 251 10.63 15.11 9.40
C VAL A 251 10.06 15.97 8.26
N PHE A 252 8.94 15.60 7.66
CA PHE A 252 8.32 16.42 6.60
C PHE A 252 7.73 17.73 7.13
N TYR A 253 7.48 17.84 8.44
CA TYR A 253 6.86 19.01 9.09
C TYR A 253 7.85 19.78 9.95
N THR A 254 8.89 19.14 10.47
CA THR A 254 9.91 19.73 11.35
C THR A 254 11.31 19.55 10.77
N THR A 255 12.27 20.31 11.29
CA THR A 255 13.70 20.17 10.96
C THR A 255 14.33 19.09 11.82
N SER A 256 14.05 17.84 11.68
CA SER A 256 14.55 16.71 12.46
C SER A 256 14.24 16.72 13.97
N LEU A 257 13.76 15.59 14.49
CA LEU A 257 13.54 15.40 15.93
C LEU A 257 14.84 15.16 16.71
N THR A 258 15.93 14.86 15.99
CA THR A 258 17.25 14.54 16.55
C THR A 258 18.37 15.03 15.64
N ASN A 259 19.57 15.24 16.20
CA ASN A 259 20.71 15.77 15.46
C ASN A 259 21.31 14.78 14.43
N ASP A 260 21.07 13.47 14.58
CA ASP A 260 21.70 12.40 13.78
C ASP A 260 20.70 11.60 12.91
N GLY A 261 19.46 12.06 12.79
CA GLY A 261 18.40 11.37 12.02
C GLY A 261 18.27 11.83 10.56
N PRO A 262 17.39 11.15 9.79
CA PRO A 262 17.04 11.60 8.45
C PRO A 262 16.51 13.03 8.45
N THR A 263 16.88 13.82 7.43
CA THR A 263 16.50 15.22 7.32
C THR A 263 15.86 15.52 5.96
N GLY A 264 15.10 16.56 5.89
CA GLY A 264 14.60 17.08 4.62
C GLY A 264 13.82 16.06 3.79
N TRP A 265 14.40 15.58 2.69
CA TRP A 265 13.81 14.60 1.76
C TRP A 265 14.33 13.17 1.97
N ASP A 266 15.25 12.94 2.92
CA ASP A 266 15.86 11.62 3.15
C ASP A 266 14.82 10.52 3.42
N PRO A 267 13.73 10.74 4.21
CA PRO A 267 12.72 9.72 4.42
C PRO A 267 12.07 9.23 3.12
N LEU A 268 11.89 10.13 2.14
CA LEU A 268 11.31 9.77 0.85
C LEU A 268 12.27 8.89 0.04
N TRP A 269 13.57 9.21 0.03
CA TRP A 269 14.58 8.41 -0.66
C TRP A 269 14.75 7.04 -0.04
N ILE A 270 14.71 6.95 1.30
CA ILE A 270 14.74 5.69 2.03
C ILE A 270 13.53 4.83 1.65
N ALA A 271 12.32 5.39 1.73
CA ALA A 271 11.09 4.69 1.37
C ALA A 271 11.08 4.23 -0.08
N LEU A 272 11.58 5.06 -1.01
CA LEU A 272 11.69 4.72 -2.42
C LEU A 272 12.67 3.55 -2.64
N GLY A 273 13.84 3.60 -2.00
CA GLY A 273 14.83 2.52 -2.08
C GLY A 273 14.30 1.20 -1.54
N VAL A 274 13.65 1.23 -0.36
CA VAL A 274 13.02 0.03 0.24
C VAL A 274 11.90 -0.49 -0.65
N THR A 275 11.04 0.38 -1.20
CA THR A 275 9.96 -0.01 -2.11
C THR A 275 10.51 -0.66 -3.38
N ALA A 276 11.53 -0.08 -3.99
CA ALA A 276 12.15 -0.63 -5.19
C ALA A 276 12.78 -2.01 -4.93
N ALA A 277 13.52 -2.15 -3.82
CA ALA A 277 14.11 -3.43 -3.42
C ALA A 277 13.04 -4.49 -3.13
N ALA A 278 11.99 -4.13 -2.39
CA ALA A 278 10.86 -5.03 -2.09
C ALA A 278 10.15 -5.47 -3.37
N PHE A 279 9.90 -4.54 -4.30
CA PHE A 279 9.24 -4.84 -5.58
C PHE A 279 10.08 -5.79 -6.45
N ALA A 280 11.38 -5.52 -6.57
CA ALA A 280 12.31 -6.39 -7.30
C ALA A 280 12.35 -7.81 -6.68
N GLY A 281 12.43 -7.89 -5.35
CA GLY A 281 12.36 -9.14 -4.61
C GLY A 281 11.06 -9.90 -4.85
N ALA A 282 9.92 -9.22 -4.80
CA ALA A 282 8.62 -9.84 -5.04
C ALA A 282 8.49 -10.37 -6.47
N VAL A 283 8.92 -9.60 -7.48
CA VAL A 283 8.89 -10.06 -8.89
C VAL A 283 9.73 -11.34 -9.05
N SER A 284 10.92 -11.38 -8.48
CA SER A 284 11.80 -12.55 -8.54
C SER A 284 11.20 -13.77 -7.84
N LEU A 285 10.56 -13.58 -6.68
CA LEU A 285 9.90 -14.66 -5.93
C LEU A 285 8.65 -15.17 -6.67
N LEU A 286 7.85 -14.27 -7.23
CA LEU A 286 6.63 -14.65 -7.97
C LEU A 286 6.95 -15.43 -9.26
N GLN A 287 8.10 -15.21 -9.88
CA GLN A 287 8.53 -15.99 -11.04
C GLN A 287 8.95 -17.42 -10.68
N LYS A 288 9.45 -17.63 -9.45
CA LYS A 288 9.94 -18.93 -8.98
C LYS A 288 8.88 -19.78 -8.27
N ARG A 289 7.79 -19.19 -7.81
CA ARG A 289 6.72 -19.89 -7.07
C ARG A 289 5.53 -20.19 -7.98
N ASP A 290 4.95 -21.38 -7.88
CA ASP A 290 3.70 -21.71 -8.53
C ASP A 290 2.50 -21.07 -7.82
N VAL A 291 1.42 -20.83 -8.58
CA VAL A 291 0.17 -20.21 -8.10
C VAL A 291 -0.82 -21.27 -7.65
#